data_37dd7e7a109186318cdf555128d13dca
#
_entry.id   37dd7e7a109186318cdf555128d13dca
#
_cell.length_a   1.000
_cell.length_b   1.000
_cell.length_c   1.000
_cell.angle_alpha   90.00
_cell.angle_beta   90.00
_cell.angle_gamma   90.00
#
_symmetry.space_group_name_H-M   'P 1'
#
loop_
_entity.id
_entity.type
_entity.pdbx_description
1 polymer ?
#
loop_
_entity_poly.entity_id
_entity_poly.type
_entity_poly.pdbx_seq_one_letter_code
_entity_poly.pdbx_strand_id
1 'polypeptide(L)'
;MEVDLNLLRVFDILYEECNVTRAAARLFLTQSAVSHALARLRDVLADPLFLRVPTGLQPTLRAHQLAPRLRVALAEIRSVVAVPVFDPAKTSRRFTISASSYFSSLTARLIALARKSAPGISLQIVNTGAKLTQALDQQQVDIALGGFDRIPTRFRSEMLFRDQLAWVISARHPLAEQPLDHAGFLARPLLGLVPTPVAERSRERLAREDILLHSILEVGGGAVSSRSAKRASTPIMVDDAPTALAVIAATDMVALFPRRYAETSASSAQIRIVDLPRDHAETIEISMLWHSRVHDDPGLLWLRALIREALNLSSDAAQPRGSVTRTNASAGAGRKARKVPVRTRRTKVGE
;
A
#
# COMPACT_ATOMS: atom_id res chain seq x y z
N MET A 1 15.16 44.19 -11.41
CA MET A 1 16.59 43.92 -11.11
C MET A 1 16.75 42.41 -11.07
N GLU A 2 17.39 41.86 -12.06
CA GLU A 2 17.61 40.41 -12.18
C GLU A 2 18.95 40.09 -11.49
N VAL A 3 18.90 39.33 -10.41
CA VAL A 3 20.11 38.96 -9.63
C VAL A 3 20.37 37.47 -9.89
N ASP A 4 21.56 37.19 -10.46
CA ASP A 4 22.04 35.81 -10.65
C ASP A 4 22.36 35.16 -9.30
N LEU A 5 21.71 34.06 -8.98
CA LEU A 5 21.89 33.31 -7.74
C LEU A 5 23.36 32.85 -7.53
N ASN A 6 24.09 32.59 -8.61
CA ASN A 6 25.50 32.23 -8.50
C ASN A 6 26.37 33.37 -7.91
N LEU A 7 26.05 34.63 -8.24
CA LEU A 7 26.71 35.77 -7.64
C LEU A 7 26.51 35.84 -6.13
N LEU A 8 25.26 35.51 -5.67
CA LEU A 8 24.94 35.50 -4.24
C LEU A 8 25.70 34.39 -3.50
N ARG A 9 25.89 33.24 -4.13
CA ARG A 9 26.73 32.16 -3.60
C ARG A 9 28.21 32.57 -3.50
N VAL A 10 28.73 33.28 -4.51
CA VAL A 10 30.10 33.82 -4.48
C VAL A 10 30.25 34.81 -3.33
N PHE A 11 29.27 35.69 -3.13
CA PHE A 11 29.31 36.64 -1.99
C PHE A 11 29.38 35.90 -0.65
N ASP A 12 28.55 34.90 -0.41
CA ASP A 12 28.49 34.17 0.87
C ASP A 12 29.83 33.50 1.19
N ILE A 13 30.44 32.84 0.21
CA ILE A 13 31.76 32.22 0.39
C ILE A 13 32.89 33.26 0.55
N LEU A 14 32.85 34.36 -0.20
CA LEU A 14 33.80 35.45 -0.01
C LEU A 14 33.72 36.10 1.39
N TYR A 15 32.48 36.21 1.91
CA TYR A 15 32.23 36.73 3.26
C TYR A 15 32.82 35.82 4.36
N GLU A 16 32.77 34.52 4.18
CA GLU A 16 33.32 33.52 5.10
C GLU A 16 34.86 33.49 5.01
N GLU A 17 35.42 33.47 3.81
CA GLU A 17 36.83 33.25 3.57
C GLU A 17 37.66 34.55 3.70
N CYS A 18 37.07 35.72 3.48
CA CYS A 18 37.74 37.00 3.38
C CYS A 18 39.01 36.97 2.50
N ASN A 19 39.05 36.06 1.51
CA ASN A 19 40.20 35.81 0.64
C ASN A 19 39.72 35.24 -0.70
N VAL A 20 40.09 35.91 -1.82
CA VAL A 20 39.65 35.51 -3.17
C VAL A 20 40.19 34.14 -3.57
N THR A 21 41.42 33.81 -3.22
CA THR A 21 42.05 32.54 -3.58
C THR A 21 41.39 31.39 -2.87
N ARG A 22 41.13 31.51 -1.56
CA ARG A 22 40.43 30.48 -0.79
C ARG A 22 38.98 30.34 -1.23
N ALA A 23 38.28 31.45 -1.49
CA ALA A 23 36.92 31.42 -2.01
C ALA A 23 36.85 30.75 -3.38
N ALA A 24 37.83 31.03 -4.28
CA ALA A 24 37.90 30.38 -5.60
C ALA A 24 38.10 28.87 -5.47
N ALA A 25 39.00 28.41 -4.63
CA ALA A 25 39.23 26.99 -4.36
C ALA A 25 37.95 26.29 -3.82
N ARG A 26 37.28 26.93 -2.87
CA ARG A 26 36.04 26.37 -2.26
C ARG A 26 34.86 26.34 -3.22
N LEU A 27 34.83 27.27 -4.20
CA LEU A 27 33.78 27.32 -5.23
C LEU A 27 34.11 26.46 -6.45
N PHE A 28 35.30 25.88 -6.54
CA PHE A 28 35.82 25.22 -7.72
C PHE A 28 35.87 26.15 -8.96
N LEU A 29 36.22 27.42 -8.73
CA LEU A 29 36.32 28.46 -9.75
C LEU A 29 37.76 28.97 -9.82
N THR A 30 38.07 29.72 -10.91
CA THR A 30 39.31 30.48 -10.99
C THR A 30 39.22 31.78 -10.18
N GLN A 31 40.35 32.32 -9.72
CA GLN A 31 40.39 33.61 -9.03
C GLN A 31 39.82 34.75 -9.90
N SER A 32 40.08 34.72 -11.22
CA SER A 32 39.54 35.69 -12.15
C SER A 32 38.01 35.60 -12.20
N ALA A 33 37.41 34.39 -12.24
CA ALA A 33 35.96 34.20 -12.23
C ALA A 33 35.31 34.77 -10.96
N VAL A 34 35.92 34.52 -9.77
CA VAL A 34 35.44 35.09 -8.50
C VAL A 34 35.58 36.62 -8.48
N SER A 35 36.66 37.14 -9.02
CA SER A 35 36.87 38.61 -9.11
C SER A 35 35.85 39.27 -10.04
N HIS A 36 35.55 38.67 -11.18
CA HIS A 36 34.49 39.13 -12.08
C HIS A 36 33.09 39.06 -11.45
N ALA A 37 32.79 37.98 -10.74
CA ALA A 37 31.54 37.86 -10.00
C ALA A 37 31.40 38.93 -8.92
N LEU A 38 32.49 39.22 -8.19
CA LEU A 38 32.51 40.30 -7.20
C LEU A 38 32.32 41.69 -7.85
N ALA A 39 32.91 41.94 -9.04
CA ALA A 39 32.68 43.18 -9.75
C ALA A 39 31.21 43.37 -10.11
N ARG A 40 30.58 42.33 -10.70
CA ARG A 40 29.14 42.35 -11.01
C ARG A 40 28.28 42.55 -9.75
N LEU A 41 28.64 41.93 -8.61
CA LEU A 41 27.92 42.13 -7.35
C LEU A 41 27.98 43.58 -6.87
N ARG A 42 29.14 44.23 -7.02
CA ARG A 42 29.33 45.65 -6.68
C ARG A 42 28.42 46.55 -7.52
N ASP A 43 28.32 46.26 -8.82
CA ASP A 43 27.46 47.02 -9.72
C ASP A 43 25.98 46.85 -9.36
N VAL A 44 25.56 45.64 -9.11
CA VAL A 44 24.15 45.29 -8.76
C VAL A 44 23.75 45.89 -7.41
N LEU A 45 24.63 45.84 -6.42
CA LEU A 45 24.33 46.26 -5.04
C LEU A 45 24.75 47.70 -4.74
N ALA A 46 25.42 48.37 -5.71
CA ALA A 46 25.96 49.73 -5.61
C ALA A 46 26.83 49.92 -4.34
N ASP A 47 27.66 48.93 -4.01
CA ASP A 47 28.50 48.91 -2.80
C ASP A 47 29.79 48.14 -3.09
N PRO A 48 30.98 48.60 -2.57
CA PRO A 48 32.23 47.86 -2.72
C PRO A 48 32.21 46.43 -2.13
N LEU A 49 31.34 46.12 -1.19
CA LEU A 49 31.12 44.89 -0.45
C LEU A 49 32.37 44.41 0.33
N PHE A 50 33.53 44.46 -0.28
CA PHE A 50 34.81 44.08 0.34
C PHE A 50 35.91 45.07 -0.04
N LEU A 51 36.61 45.55 0.96
CA LEU A 51 37.80 46.40 0.82
C LEU A 51 39.06 45.53 0.81
N ARG A 52 40.04 45.88 0.01
CA ARG A 52 41.37 45.24 0.03
C ARG A 52 42.18 45.74 1.21
N VAL A 53 42.70 44.82 2.00
CA VAL A 53 43.58 45.07 3.14
C VAL A 53 44.81 44.15 3.02
N PRO A 54 45.94 44.45 3.67
CA PRO A 54 47.15 43.61 3.59
C PRO A 54 46.91 42.15 3.98
N THR A 55 45.92 41.89 4.83
CA THR A 55 45.57 40.55 5.32
C THR A 55 44.51 39.85 4.46
N GLY A 56 44.04 40.45 3.35
CA GLY A 56 43.01 39.86 2.46
C GLY A 56 41.88 40.82 2.10
N LEU A 57 40.64 40.41 2.37
CA LEU A 57 39.46 41.23 2.16
C LEU A 57 38.76 41.54 3.50
N GLN A 58 38.30 42.79 3.63
CA GLN A 58 37.53 43.24 4.77
C GLN A 58 36.10 43.59 4.31
N PRO A 59 35.05 42.95 4.85
CA PRO A 59 33.65 43.23 4.50
C PRO A 59 33.26 44.68 4.88
N THR A 60 32.47 45.35 4.03
CA THR A 60 31.84 46.63 4.33
C THR A 60 30.68 46.47 5.33
N LEU A 61 30.21 47.57 5.91
CA LEU A 61 28.99 47.56 6.75
C LEU A 61 27.79 46.96 5.99
N ARG A 62 27.68 47.30 4.70
CA ARG A 62 26.61 46.75 3.83
C ARG A 62 26.72 45.23 3.68
N ALA A 63 27.93 44.71 3.47
CA ALA A 63 28.19 43.29 3.42
C ALA A 63 27.84 42.59 4.74
N HIS A 64 28.16 43.16 5.89
CA HIS A 64 27.78 42.64 7.21
C HIS A 64 26.25 42.56 7.40
N GLN A 65 25.50 43.56 6.93
CA GLN A 65 24.04 43.57 6.99
C GLN A 65 23.40 42.59 6.03
N LEU A 66 24.00 42.37 4.88
CA LEU A 66 23.49 41.51 3.83
C LEU A 66 23.70 40.00 4.14
N ALA A 67 24.88 39.65 4.65
CA ALA A 67 25.30 38.25 4.84
C ALA A 67 24.27 37.37 5.60
N PRO A 68 23.76 37.77 6.79
CA PRO A 68 22.83 36.91 7.53
C PRO A 68 21.53 36.70 6.78
N ARG A 69 20.98 37.73 6.12
CA ARG A 69 19.74 37.64 5.33
C ARG A 69 19.90 36.76 4.11
N LEU A 70 21.05 36.89 3.43
CA LEU A 70 21.38 36.10 2.27
C LEU A 70 21.57 34.62 2.60
N ARG A 71 22.17 34.29 3.73
CA ARG A 71 22.31 32.90 4.19
C ARG A 71 20.97 32.22 4.41
N VAL A 72 20.05 32.94 5.03
CA VAL A 72 18.67 32.41 5.22
C VAL A 72 18.02 32.13 3.85
N ALA A 73 18.08 33.10 2.92
CA ALA A 73 17.49 32.92 1.59
C ALA A 73 18.15 31.77 0.81
N LEU A 74 19.49 31.65 0.83
CA LEU A 74 20.18 30.54 0.17
C LEU A 74 19.89 29.19 0.82
N ALA A 75 19.71 29.13 2.14
CA ALA A 75 19.31 27.92 2.84
C ALA A 75 17.88 27.48 2.42
N GLU A 76 16.98 28.44 2.28
CA GLU A 76 15.60 28.20 1.85
C GLU A 76 15.55 27.70 0.39
N ILE A 77 16.31 28.32 -0.51
CA ILE A 77 16.45 27.85 -1.90
C ILE A 77 17.00 26.42 -1.93
N ARG A 78 18.03 26.12 -1.13
CA ARG A 78 18.57 24.75 -1.04
C ARG A 78 17.52 23.75 -0.54
N SER A 79 16.68 24.14 0.42
CA SER A 79 15.61 23.27 0.95
C SER A 79 14.56 22.94 -0.09
N VAL A 80 14.25 23.88 -1.00
CA VAL A 80 13.29 23.67 -2.11
C VAL A 80 13.84 22.69 -3.15
N VAL A 81 15.16 22.74 -3.41
CA VAL A 81 15.83 21.88 -4.41
C VAL A 81 16.29 20.55 -3.83
N ALA A 82 16.43 20.45 -2.50
CA ALA A 82 16.80 19.22 -1.84
C ALA A 82 15.71 18.15 -2.01
N VAL A 83 16.13 16.91 -2.28
CA VAL A 83 15.21 15.78 -2.25
C VAL A 83 14.62 15.70 -0.84
N PRO A 84 13.30 15.79 -0.67
CA PRO A 84 12.69 15.77 0.65
C PRO A 84 13.04 14.47 1.38
N VAL A 85 13.75 14.57 2.48
CA VAL A 85 13.91 13.44 3.39
C VAL A 85 12.60 13.31 4.15
N PHE A 86 11.88 12.21 3.92
CA PHE A 86 10.65 11.92 4.64
C PHE A 86 10.99 11.44 6.05
N ASP A 87 10.65 12.23 7.04
CA ASP A 87 10.74 11.87 8.47
C ASP A 87 9.33 11.65 9.01
N PRO A 88 8.92 10.39 9.26
CA PRO A 88 7.58 10.09 9.75
C PRO A 88 7.21 10.83 11.05
N ALA A 89 8.20 11.03 11.94
CA ALA A 89 7.96 11.67 13.24
C ALA A 89 7.65 13.17 13.15
N LYS A 90 8.07 13.83 12.05
CA LYS A 90 7.97 15.29 11.89
C LYS A 90 7.01 15.73 10.78
N THR A 91 6.58 14.80 9.94
CA THR A 91 5.74 15.13 8.79
C THR A 91 4.30 15.41 9.18
N SER A 92 3.69 16.40 8.50
CA SER A 92 2.25 16.66 8.55
C SER A 92 1.53 16.26 7.25
N ARG A 93 2.16 15.40 6.44
CA ARG A 93 1.63 14.98 5.13
C ARG A 93 0.29 14.28 5.27
N ARG A 94 -0.61 14.55 4.32
CA ARG A 94 -1.85 13.79 4.16
C ARG A 94 -1.62 12.65 3.19
N PHE A 95 -2.12 11.47 3.55
CA PHE A 95 -2.20 10.31 2.68
C PHE A 95 -3.66 9.88 2.52
N THR A 96 -4.05 9.58 1.29
CA THR A 96 -5.38 9.07 0.96
C THR A 96 -5.27 7.65 0.43
N ILE A 97 -5.95 6.71 1.10
CA ILE A 97 -5.98 5.30 0.73
C ILE A 97 -7.39 4.95 0.26
N SER A 98 -7.52 4.41 -0.94
CA SER A 98 -8.77 3.83 -1.41
C SER A 98 -8.87 2.38 -0.92
N ALA A 99 -9.87 2.10 -0.10
CA ALA A 99 -10.12 0.77 0.44
C ALA A 99 -11.62 0.59 0.72
N SER A 100 -12.14 -0.59 0.45
CA SER A 100 -13.51 -0.96 0.81
C SER A 100 -13.61 -1.43 2.27
N SER A 101 -14.83 -1.67 2.76
CA SER A 101 -15.09 -2.23 4.09
C SER A 101 -14.43 -3.59 4.34
N TYR A 102 -14.08 -4.32 3.29
CA TYR A 102 -13.26 -5.54 3.37
C TYR A 102 -11.96 -5.34 4.15
N PHE A 103 -11.35 -4.16 4.02
CA PHE A 103 -10.08 -3.83 4.69
C PHE A 103 -10.25 -3.22 6.08
N SER A 104 -11.43 -3.28 6.70
CA SER A 104 -11.70 -2.61 7.98
C SER A 104 -10.73 -3.01 9.10
N SER A 105 -10.42 -4.30 9.24
CA SER A 105 -9.47 -4.79 10.25
C SER A 105 -8.02 -4.36 9.97
N LEU A 106 -7.61 -4.39 8.69
CA LEU A 106 -6.31 -3.87 8.25
C LEU A 106 -6.21 -2.36 8.50
N THR A 107 -7.27 -1.61 8.14
CA THR A 107 -7.34 -0.17 8.33
C THR A 107 -7.20 0.23 9.80
N ALA A 108 -7.88 -0.48 10.70
CA ALA A 108 -7.77 -0.23 12.14
C ALA A 108 -6.33 -0.39 12.65
N ARG A 109 -5.64 -1.45 12.22
CA ARG A 109 -4.22 -1.69 12.58
C ARG A 109 -3.28 -0.67 11.95
N LEU A 110 -3.50 -0.35 10.67
CA LEU A 110 -2.73 0.67 9.96
C LEU A 110 -2.81 2.03 10.67
N ILE A 111 -4.00 2.44 11.08
CA ILE A 111 -4.20 3.69 11.84
C ILE A 111 -3.47 3.62 13.19
N ALA A 112 -3.54 2.51 13.91
CA ALA A 112 -2.85 2.34 15.19
C ALA A 112 -1.32 2.45 15.03
N LEU A 113 -0.74 1.80 14.03
CA LEU A 113 0.69 1.90 13.71
C LEU A 113 1.09 3.31 13.28
N ALA A 114 0.30 3.93 12.40
CA ALA A 114 0.54 5.28 11.91
C ALA A 114 0.57 6.30 13.05
N ARG A 115 -0.39 6.25 13.98
CA ARG A 115 -0.43 7.13 15.15
C ARG A 115 0.80 6.99 16.04
N LYS A 116 1.38 5.80 16.11
CA LYS A 116 2.57 5.53 16.91
C LYS A 116 3.85 6.04 16.25
N SER A 117 4.00 5.83 14.93
CA SER A 117 5.23 6.13 14.20
C SER A 117 5.26 7.52 13.56
N ALA A 118 4.09 8.10 13.28
CA ALA A 118 3.94 9.37 12.57
C ALA A 118 2.74 10.16 13.10
N PRO A 119 2.82 10.71 14.33
CA PRO A 119 1.65 11.33 15.01
C PRO A 119 1.10 12.57 14.30
N GLY A 120 1.90 13.22 13.44
CA GLY A 120 1.50 14.43 12.70
C GLY A 120 0.81 14.17 11.37
N ILE A 121 0.77 12.93 10.86
CA ILE A 121 0.15 12.65 9.56
C ILE A 121 -1.37 12.69 9.60
N SER A 122 -1.96 12.95 8.44
CA SER A 122 -3.39 12.78 8.19
C SER A 122 -3.61 11.57 7.29
N LEU A 123 -4.37 10.57 7.75
CA LEU A 123 -4.82 9.43 6.95
C LEU A 123 -6.29 9.58 6.59
N GLN A 124 -6.59 9.53 5.30
CA GLN A 124 -7.95 9.51 4.79
C GLN A 124 -8.20 8.17 4.10
N ILE A 125 -9.24 7.46 4.52
CA ILE A 125 -9.68 6.20 3.90
C ILE A 125 -10.95 6.49 3.14
N VAL A 126 -10.95 6.18 1.85
CA VAL A 126 -12.08 6.45 0.94
C VAL A 126 -12.42 5.19 0.16
N ASN A 127 -13.66 5.09 -0.32
CA ASN A 127 -14.04 4.11 -1.32
C ASN A 127 -14.32 4.84 -2.63
N THR A 128 -13.45 4.68 -3.62
CA THR A 128 -13.55 5.39 -4.89
C THR A 128 -14.37 4.66 -5.94
N GLY A 129 -14.60 3.36 -5.75
CA GLY A 129 -15.34 2.54 -6.69
C GLY A 129 -14.84 2.72 -8.14
N ALA A 130 -15.75 2.96 -9.07
CA ALA A 130 -15.45 3.10 -10.50
C ALA A 130 -14.57 4.34 -10.86
N LYS A 131 -14.36 5.26 -9.93
CA LYS A 131 -13.51 6.45 -10.15
C LYS A 131 -12.05 6.24 -9.72
N LEU A 132 -11.66 5.01 -9.37
CA LEU A 132 -10.34 4.73 -8.83
C LEU A 132 -9.21 5.16 -9.76
N THR A 133 -9.30 4.81 -11.05
CA THR A 133 -8.28 5.17 -12.05
C THR A 133 -8.08 6.67 -12.12
N GLN A 134 -9.17 7.41 -12.25
CA GLN A 134 -9.13 8.88 -12.29
C GLN A 134 -8.57 9.46 -10.98
N ALA A 135 -8.95 8.92 -9.83
CA ALA A 135 -8.48 9.40 -8.54
C ALA A 135 -6.97 9.19 -8.35
N LEU A 136 -6.42 8.06 -8.84
CA LEU A 136 -4.98 7.79 -8.84
C LEU A 136 -4.24 8.70 -9.84
N ASP A 137 -4.79 8.91 -11.05
CA ASP A 137 -4.21 9.80 -12.06
C ASP A 137 -4.16 11.25 -11.58
N GLN A 138 -5.17 11.70 -10.85
CA GLN A 138 -5.28 13.06 -10.29
C GLN A 138 -4.62 13.22 -8.92
N GLN A 139 -3.95 12.20 -8.38
CA GLN A 139 -3.35 12.20 -7.03
C GLN A 139 -4.35 12.51 -5.91
N GLN A 140 -5.62 12.23 -6.10
CA GLN A 140 -6.64 12.27 -5.06
C GLN A 140 -6.56 11.04 -4.16
N VAL A 141 -5.98 9.95 -4.68
CA VAL A 141 -5.66 8.72 -3.97
C VAL A 141 -4.17 8.41 -4.16
N ASP A 142 -3.49 8.12 -3.09
CA ASP A 142 -2.07 7.75 -3.09
C ASP A 142 -1.87 6.25 -3.33
N ILE A 143 -2.64 5.42 -2.61
CA ILE A 143 -2.61 3.95 -2.69
C ILE A 143 -4.05 3.43 -2.71
N ALA A 144 -4.30 2.42 -3.53
CA ALA A 144 -5.54 1.65 -3.49
C ALA A 144 -5.28 0.22 -3.04
N LEU A 145 -6.22 -0.32 -2.24
CA LEU A 145 -6.24 -1.72 -1.80
C LEU A 145 -7.41 -2.44 -2.45
N GLY A 146 -7.16 -3.59 -3.07
CA GLY A 146 -8.19 -4.34 -3.77
C GLY A 146 -7.67 -5.56 -4.51
N GLY A 147 -8.59 -6.24 -5.21
CA GLY A 147 -8.27 -7.17 -6.27
C GLY A 147 -8.30 -6.43 -7.62
N PHE A 148 -7.33 -6.65 -8.48
CA PHE A 148 -7.20 -5.92 -9.73
C PHE A 148 -6.92 -6.90 -10.88
N ASP A 149 -7.84 -7.04 -11.84
CA ASP A 149 -7.70 -7.94 -12.99
C ASP A 149 -6.83 -7.37 -14.09
N ARG A 150 -6.97 -6.06 -14.35
CA ARG A 150 -6.17 -5.35 -15.35
C ARG A 150 -5.58 -4.09 -14.74
N ILE A 151 -4.28 -3.96 -14.88
CA ILE A 151 -3.54 -2.83 -14.35
C ILE A 151 -2.87 -2.14 -15.53
N PRO A 152 -3.30 -0.91 -15.90
CA PRO A 152 -2.63 -0.11 -16.91
C PRO A 152 -1.16 0.13 -16.56
N THR A 153 -0.29 0.21 -17.56
CA THR A 153 1.18 0.30 -17.40
C THR A 153 1.66 1.51 -16.58
N ARG A 154 0.82 2.57 -16.50
CA ARG A 154 1.10 3.75 -15.69
C ARG A 154 0.96 3.53 -14.18
N PHE A 155 0.43 2.38 -13.76
CA PHE A 155 0.33 1.99 -12.35
C PHE A 155 1.31 0.87 -12.02
N ARG A 156 1.65 0.79 -10.76
CA ARG A 156 2.43 -0.29 -10.13
C ARG A 156 1.56 -0.98 -9.12
N SER A 157 1.73 -2.29 -9.00
CA SER A 157 1.03 -3.09 -8.00
C SER A 157 1.99 -4.00 -7.25
N GLU A 158 1.59 -4.36 -6.06
CA GLU A 158 2.25 -5.36 -5.23
C GLU A 158 1.20 -6.25 -4.58
N MET A 159 1.31 -7.55 -4.78
CA MET A 159 0.43 -8.53 -4.15
C MET A 159 0.69 -8.54 -2.65
N LEU A 160 -0.36 -8.43 -1.86
CA LEU A 160 -0.32 -8.46 -0.41
C LEU A 160 -0.58 -9.86 0.15
N PHE A 161 -1.67 -10.48 -0.31
CA PHE A 161 -2.04 -11.85 0.06
C PHE A 161 -3.11 -12.41 -0.88
N ARG A 162 -3.36 -13.71 -0.75
CA ARG A 162 -4.48 -14.40 -1.38
C ARG A 162 -5.55 -14.69 -0.32
N ASP A 163 -6.81 -14.50 -0.69
CA ASP A 163 -7.95 -14.89 0.12
C ASP A 163 -8.82 -15.91 -0.63
N GLN A 164 -9.42 -16.82 0.09
CA GLN A 164 -10.35 -17.81 -0.48
C GLN A 164 -11.77 -17.26 -0.41
N LEU A 165 -12.59 -17.65 -1.37
CA LEU A 165 -14.01 -17.41 -1.30
C LEU A 165 -14.71 -18.52 -0.49
N ALA A 166 -15.76 -18.14 0.20
CA ALA A 166 -16.61 -19.05 0.96
C ALA A 166 -18.07 -18.64 0.81
N TRP A 167 -18.97 -19.61 0.87
CA TRP A 167 -20.39 -19.34 0.99
C TRP A 167 -20.70 -18.80 2.37
N VAL A 168 -21.58 -17.80 2.42
CA VAL A 168 -22.08 -17.19 3.65
C VAL A 168 -23.60 -17.31 3.65
N ILE A 169 -24.13 -17.83 4.74
CA ILE A 169 -25.56 -18.03 5.00
C ILE A 169 -25.91 -17.52 6.40
N SER A 170 -27.17 -17.30 6.68
CA SER A 170 -27.64 -17.06 8.05
C SER A 170 -27.26 -18.22 8.97
N ALA A 171 -26.87 -17.95 10.21
CA ALA A 171 -26.61 -18.97 11.22
C ALA A 171 -27.90 -19.81 11.52
N ARG A 172 -29.09 -19.25 11.23
CA ARG A 172 -30.38 -19.87 11.42
C ARG A 172 -30.94 -20.48 10.12
N HIS A 173 -30.14 -20.48 9.05
CA HIS A 173 -30.58 -20.98 7.75
C HIS A 173 -30.96 -22.48 7.86
N PRO A 174 -32.07 -22.96 7.25
CA PRO A 174 -32.48 -24.38 7.33
C PRO A 174 -31.40 -25.35 6.86
N LEU A 175 -30.49 -24.89 5.99
CA LEU A 175 -29.37 -25.66 5.45
C LEU A 175 -28.11 -25.60 6.33
N ALA A 176 -28.14 -24.88 7.44
CA ALA A 176 -26.96 -24.77 8.32
C ALA A 176 -26.53 -26.15 8.88
N GLU A 177 -27.44 -27.09 9.00
CA GLU A 177 -27.19 -28.43 9.56
C GLU A 177 -27.01 -29.51 8.50
N GLN A 178 -27.20 -29.18 7.20
CA GLN A 178 -27.10 -30.15 6.11
C GLN A 178 -25.81 -29.91 5.28
N PRO A 179 -25.12 -30.97 4.85
CA PRO A 179 -24.03 -30.83 3.90
C PRO A 179 -24.63 -30.43 2.54
N LEU A 180 -24.36 -29.20 2.12
CA LEU A 180 -24.74 -28.74 0.78
C LEU A 180 -23.54 -28.84 -0.14
N ASP A 181 -23.80 -29.33 -1.33
CA ASP A 181 -22.88 -29.20 -2.45
C ASP A 181 -23.00 -27.80 -3.08
N HIS A 182 -22.07 -27.49 -3.94
CA HIS A 182 -22.02 -26.19 -4.64
C HIS A 182 -23.31 -25.91 -5.44
N ALA A 183 -23.90 -26.94 -6.07
CA ALA A 183 -25.12 -26.82 -6.83
C ALA A 183 -26.30 -26.46 -5.95
N GLY A 184 -26.36 -26.99 -4.73
CA GLY A 184 -27.41 -26.68 -3.75
C GLY A 184 -27.39 -25.21 -3.33
N PHE A 185 -26.21 -24.58 -3.20
CA PHE A 185 -26.08 -23.13 -2.94
C PHE A 185 -26.55 -22.32 -4.16
N LEU A 186 -26.13 -22.70 -5.37
CA LEU A 186 -26.52 -21.99 -6.60
C LEU A 186 -28.03 -22.06 -6.91
N ALA A 187 -28.73 -23.04 -6.35
CA ALA A 187 -30.19 -23.14 -6.48
C ALA A 187 -30.97 -22.21 -5.53
N ARG A 188 -30.30 -21.48 -4.65
CA ARG A 188 -30.91 -20.57 -3.67
C ARG A 188 -30.95 -19.13 -4.19
N PRO A 189 -31.77 -18.25 -3.57
CA PRO A 189 -31.71 -16.83 -3.85
C PRO A 189 -30.33 -16.29 -3.56
N LEU A 190 -29.67 -15.76 -4.59
CA LEU A 190 -28.32 -15.20 -4.48
C LEU A 190 -28.37 -13.72 -4.16
N LEU A 191 -27.58 -13.28 -3.18
CA LEU A 191 -27.28 -11.90 -2.94
C LEU A 191 -25.97 -11.56 -3.63
N GLY A 192 -25.98 -10.57 -4.50
CA GLY A 192 -24.81 -10.05 -5.16
C GLY A 192 -24.36 -8.74 -4.51
N LEU A 193 -23.08 -8.46 -4.62
CA LEU A 193 -22.53 -7.18 -4.24
C LEU A 193 -22.07 -6.46 -5.50
N VAL A 194 -22.57 -5.25 -5.71
CA VAL A 194 -22.17 -4.40 -6.83
C VAL A 194 -21.38 -3.24 -6.28
N PRO A 195 -20.16 -3.01 -6.77
CA PRO A 195 -19.54 -1.70 -6.55
C PRO A 195 -20.34 -0.68 -7.36
N THR A 196 -20.93 0.27 -6.70
CA THR A 196 -21.67 1.45 -7.20
C THR A 196 -22.15 1.38 -8.67
N PRO A 197 -23.43 1.53 -8.98
CA PRO A 197 -23.96 1.29 -10.32
C PRO A 197 -23.30 2.19 -11.34
N VAL A 198 -22.42 1.61 -12.13
CA VAL A 198 -21.97 2.20 -13.40
C VAL A 198 -22.98 1.75 -14.43
N ALA A 199 -23.67 2.71 -15.08
CA ALA A 199 -24.61 2.41 -16.12
C ALA A 199 -23.99 1.45 -17.17
N GLU A 200 -24.74 0.46 -17.62
CA GLU A 200 -24.28 -0.62 -18.50
C GLU A 200 -23.46 -0.15 -19.73
N ARG A 201 -23.82 1.01 -20.29
CA ARG A 201 -23.06 1.67 -21.39
C ARG A 201 -21.68 2.19 -20.98
N SER A 202 -21.45 2.42 -19.70
CA SER A 202 -20.14 2.80 -19.16
C SER A 202 -19.26 1.58 -18.90
N ARG A 203 -19.83 0.38 -18.64
CA ARG A 203 -19.07 -0.87 -18.46
C ARG A 203 -18.27 -1.27 -19.69
N GLU A 204 -18.85 -1.17 -20.88
CA GLU A 204 -18.13 -1.50 -22.12
C GLU A 204 -17.04 -0.48 -22.48
N ARG A 205 -17.21 0.79 -22.11
CA ARG A 205 -16.22 1.85 -22.33
C ARG A 205 -15.10 1.82 -21.28
N LEU A 206 -15.44 1.59 -20.02
CA LEU A 206 -14.51 1.42 -18.90
C LEU A 206 -13.67 0.14 -19.04
N ALA A 207 -14.23 -0.93 -19.61
CA ALA A 207 -13.53 -2.20 -19.81
C ALA A 207 -12.31 -2.12 -20.76
N ARG A 208 -12.13 -1.03 -21.49
CA ARG A 208 -11.00 -0.86 -22.41
C ARG A 208 -9.84 -0.04 -21.87
N GLU A 209 -10.07 0.82 -20.88
CA GLU A 209 -9.06 1.78 -20.41
C GLU A 209 -8.86 1.82 -18.89
N ASP A 210 -9.79 1.23 -18.11
CA ASP A 210 -9.78 1.30 -16.63
C ASP A 210 -9.30 0.02 -15.95
N ILE A 211 -8.85 0.19 -14.71
CA ILE A 211 -8.58 -0.90 -13.79
C ILE A 211 -9.90 -1.64 -13.60
N LEU A 212 -10.01 -2.85 -14.16
CA LEU A 212 -11.03 -3.77 -13.72
C LEU A 212 -10.67 -4.15 -12.30
N LEU A 213 -11.33 -3.49 -11.36
CA LEU A 213 -11.46 -4.02 -10.03
C LEU A 213 -12.09 -5.40 -10.20
N HIS A 214 -11.32 -6.44 -9.90
CA HIS A 214 -11.93 -7.67 -9.48
C HIS A 214 -12.72 -7.28 -8.25
N SER A 215 -13.97 -6.99 -8.45
CA SER A 215 -14.85 -6.70 -7.36
C SER A 215 -14.76 -7.94 -6.49
N ILE A 216 -14.11 -7.81 -5.33
CA ILE A 216 -14.10 -8.83 -4.27
C ILE A 216 -15.53 -9.36 -4.05
N LEU A 217 -16.48 -8.74 -4.69
CA LEU A 217 -17.91 -8.83 -4.51
C LEU A 217 -18.67 -9.10 -5.83
N GLU A 218 -18.06 -8.95 -7.01
CA GLU A 218 -18.64 -9.38 -8.29
C GLU A 218 -18.54 -10.91 -8.51
N VAL A 219 -17.78 -11.60 -7.69
CA VAL A 219 -17.56 -13.04 -7.82
C VAL A 219 -18.87 -13.85 -7.61
N GLY A 220 -19.84 -13.29 -6.90
CA GLY A 220 -21.19 -13.87 -6.88
C GLY A 220 -21.93 -13.77 -8.23
N GLY A 221 -21.55 -12.83 -9.10
CA GLY A 221 -22.21 -12.60 -10.39
C GLY A 221 -21.44 -13.10 -11.62
N GLY A 222 -20.11 -13.23 -11.53
CA GLY A 222 -19.28 -13.59 -12.69
C GLY A 222 -18.90 -15.07 -12.77
N ALA A 223 -18.70 -15.73 -11.64
CA ALA A 223 -18.40 -17.17 -11.58
C ALA A 223 -19.63 -18.06 -11.81
N VAL A 224 -20.83 -17.52 -11.65
CA VAL A 224 -22.04 -18.18 -12.13
C VAL A 224 -22.08 -18.04 -13.64
N SER A 225 -21.38 -18.94 -14.32
CA SER A 225 -21.37 -19.06 -15.76
C SER A 225 -22.78 -18.87 -16.31
N SER A 226 -22.90 -18.10 -17.37
CA SER A 226 -24.13 -17.72 -18.06
C SER A 226 -25.07 -18.91 -18.45
N ARG A 227 -24.66 -20.15 -18.23
CA ARG A 227 -25.45 -21.35 -18.46
C ARG A 227 -26.33 -21.78 -17.27
N SER A 228 -25.93 -21.48 -16.02
CA SER A 228 -26.74 -21.80 -14.82
C SER A 228 -27.66 -20.64 -14.41
N ALA A 229 -27.40 -19.42 -14.83
CA ALA A 229 -28.19 -18.23 -14.48
C ALA A 229 -29.60 -18.19 -15.11
N LYS A 230 -29.97 -19.14 -15.96
CA LYS A 230 -31.32 -19.18 -16.60
C LYS A 230 -32.49 -19.51 -15.67
N ARG A 231 -32.23 -19.77 -14.37
CA ARG A 231 -33.30 -20.10 -13.38
C ARG A 231 -33.25 -19.29 -12.08
N ALA A 232 -32.28 -18.43 -11.88
CA ALA A 232 -32.26 -17.59 -10.70
C ALA A 232 -33.20 -16.39 -10.87
N SER A 233 -34.05 -16.16 -9.89
CA SER A 233 -34.80 -14.92 -9.69
C SER A 233 -33.83 -13.74 -9.84
N THR A 234 -34.32 -12.60 -10.33
CA THR A 234 -33.51 -11.35 -10.46
C THR A 234 -32.62 -11.17 -9.23
N PRO A 235 -31.30 -11.15 -9.36
CA PRO A 235 -30.43 -11.11 -8.21
C PRO A 235 -30.66 -9.81 -7.44
N ILE A 236 -30.83 -9.90 -6.13
CA ILE A 236 -30.82 -8.73 -5.26
C ILE A 236 -29.36 -8.33 -5.10
N MET A 237 -29.09 -7.03 -5.31
CA MET A 237 -27.72 -6.49 -5.29
C MET A 237 -27.64 -5.40 -4.23
N VAL A 238 -26.54 -5.39 -3.48
CA VAL A 238 -26.19 -4.32 -2.53
C VAL A 238 -24.76 -3.82 -2.82
N ASP A 239 -24.41 -2.64 -2.36
CA ASP A 239 -23.15 -1.98 -2.72
C ASP A 239 -22.08 -2.04 -1.63
N ASP A 240 -22.38 -2.60 -0.47
CA ASP A 240 -21.41 -2.75 0.61
C ASP A 240 -21.56 -4.08 1.35
N ALA A 241 -20.45 -4.56 1.87
CA ALA A 241 -20.37 -5.85 2.54
C ALA A 241 -21.10 -5.88 3.91
N PRO A 242 -21.10 -4.86 4.77
CA PRO A 242 -21.91 -4.84 5.98
C PRO A 242 -23.40 -5.01 5.72
N THR A 243 -23.95 -4.26 4.75
CA THR A 243 -25.36 -4.40 4.33
C THR A 243 -25.66 -5.81 3.82
N ALA A 244 -24.77 -6.38 2.99
CA ALA A 244 -24.93 -7.75 2.51
C ALA A 244 -24.99 -8.75 3.67
N LEU A 245 -24.09 -8.67 4.64
CA LEU A 245 -24.11 -9.57 5.80
C LEU A 245 -25.38 -9.39 6.64
N ALA A 246 -25.89 -8.18 6.79
CA ALA A 246 -27.14 -7.93 7.49
C ALA A 246 -28.33 -8.56 6.76
N VAL A 247 -28.38 -8.45 5.42
CA VAL A 247 -29.43 -9.10 4.59
C VAL A 247 -29.35 -10.62 4.72
N ILE A 248 -28.16 -11.21 4.61
CA ILE A 248 -27.95 -12.65 4.76
C ILE A 248 -28.40 -13.13 6.14
N ALA A 249 -28.04 -12.40 7.20
CA ALA A 249 -28.44 -12.77 8.57
C ALA A 249 -29.97 -12.79 8.77
N ALA A 250 -30.70 -11.95 8.04
CA ALA A 250 -32.15 -11.77 8.16
C ALA A 250 -32.99 -12.58 7.15
N THR A 251 -32.35 -13.22 6.16
CA THR A 251 -33.08 -13.90 5.06
C THR A 251 -32.57 -15.31 4.83
N ASP A 252 -33.17 -16.01 3.85
CA ASP A 252 -32.71 -17.31 3.32
C ASP A 252 -31.76 -17.16 2.12
N MET A 253 -31.26 -15.95 1.87
CA MET A 253 -30.33 -15.69 0.80
C MET A 253 -28.91 -16.20 1.13
N VAL A 254 -28.17 -16.51 0.08
CA VAL A 254 -26.77 -16.92 0.18
C VAL A 254 -25.88 -16.01 -0.64
N ALA A 255 -24.62 -15.84 -0.24
CA ALA A 255 -23.65 -15.06 -1.00
C ALA A 255 -22.24 -15.67 -0.91
N LEU A 256 -21.41 -15.36 -1.90
CA LEU A 256 -19.98 -15.63 -1.86
C LEU A 256 -19.26 -14.43 -1.26
N PHE A 257 -18.43 -14.73 -0.27
CA PHE A 257 -17.61 -13.71 0.41
C PHE A 257 -16.15 -14.14 0.51
N PRO A 258 -15.21 -13.17 0.54
CA PRO A 258 -13.85 -13.45 0.98
C PRO A 258 -13.87 -14.00 2.40
N ARG A 259 -13.23 -15.15 2.58
CA ARG A 259 -13.28 -15.92 3.83
C ARG A 259 -12.82 -15.10 5.03
N ARG A 260 -11.69 -14.38 4.91
CA ARG A 260 -11.16 -13.56 6.01
C ARG A 260 -12.14 -12.49 6.49
N TYR A 261 -12.87 -11.87 5.56
CA TYR A 261 -13.88 -10.88 5.91
C TYR A 261 -15.07 -11.53 6.63
N ALA A 262 -15.53 -12.66 6.09
CA ALA A 262 -16.63 -13.41 6.70
C ALA A 262 -16.26 -13.88 8.12
N GLU A 263 -15.05 -14.39 8.33
CA GLU A 263 -14.55 -14.84 9.64
C GLU A 263 -14.49 -13.71 10.66
N THR A 264 -14.01 -12.53 10.26
CA THR A 264 -13.95 -11.35 11.14
C THR A 264 -15.34 -10.86 11.54
N SER A 265 -16.34 -11.08 10.68
CA SER A 265 -17.70 -10.58 10.87
C SER A 265 -18.66 -11.64 11.45
N ALA A 266 -18.26 -12.91 11.46
CA ALA A 266 -19.16 -14.05 11.75
C ALA A 266 -19.84 -13.96 13.12
N SER A 267 -19.11 -13.56 14.16
CA SER A 267 -19.64 -13.49 15.53
C SER A 267 -20.65 -12.35 15.71
N SER A 268 -20.48 -11.24 15.01
CA SER A 268 -21.35 -10.06 15.11
C SER A 268 -22.53 -10.13 14.13
N ALA A 269 -22.36 -10.78 12.98
CA ALA A 269 -23.35 -10.81 11.91
C ALA A 269 -24.33 -12.01 11.97
N GLN A 270 -24.18 -12.92 12.92
CA GLN A 270 -25.03 -14.15 13.02
C GLN A 270 -25.04 -14.96 11.70
N ILE A 271 -23.89 -15.10 11.09
CA ILE A 271 -23.71 -15.85 9.84
C ILE A 271 -22.93 -17.14 10.07
N ARG A 272 -23.10 -18.07 9.14
CA ARG A 272 -22.31 -19.30 9.03
C ARG A 272 -21.53 -19.29 7.73
N ILE A 273 -20.27 -19.70 7.80
CA ILE A 273 -19.37 -19.81 6.67
C ILE A 273 -19.29 -21.26 6.25
N VAL A 274 -19.44 -21.51 4.95
CA VAL A 274 -19.36 -22.85 4.35
C VAL A 274 -18.32 -22.83 3.24
N ASP A 275 -17.37 -23.76 3.31
CA ASP A 275 -16.30 -23.84 2.33
C ASP A 275 -16.81 -24.24 0.95
N LEU A 276 -16.21 -23.68 -0.09
CA LEU A 276 -16.38 -24.21 -1.43
C LEU A 276 -15.72 -25.59 -1.55
N PRO A 277 -16.32 -26.52 -2.33
CA PRO A 277 -15.66 -27.76 -2.69
C PRO A 277 -14.31 -27.49 -3.36
N ARG A 278 -13.35 -28.41 -3.20
CA ARG A 278 -11.97 -28.23 -3.71
C ARG A 278 -11.88 -27.99 -5.21
N ASP A 279 -12.77 -28.57 -5.97
CA ASP A 279 -12.91 -28.42 -7.43
C ASP A 279 -13.53 -27.09 -7.86
N HIS A 280 -14.10 -26.34 -6.93
CA HIS A 280 -14.66 -25.00 -7.10
C HIS A 280 -13.97 -23.95 -6.22
N ALA A 281 -12.83 -24.29 -5.62
CA ALA A 281 -12.08 -23.36 -4.77
C ALA A 281 -11.57 -22.17 -5.58
N GLU A 282 -12.13 -21.01 -5.34
CA GLU A 282 -11.71 -19.76 -5.95
C GLU A 282 -10.91 -18.93 -4.96
N THR A 283 -9.84 -18.33 -5.46
CA THR A 283 -8.99 -17.42 -4.70
C THR A 283 -8.94 -16.07 -5.38
N ILE A 284 -8.95 -15.03 -4.56
CA ILE A 284 -8.74 -13.65 -5.00
C ILE A 284 -7.36 -13.18 -4.55
N GLU A 285 -6.66 -12.50 -5.46
CA GLU A 285 -5.39 -11.85 -5.13
C GLU A 285 -5.67 -10.42 -4.68
N ILE A 286 -5.25 -10.13 -3.46
CA ILE A 286 -5.36 -8.79 -2.89
C ILE A 286 -4.03 -8.08 -3.03
N SER A 287 -4.07 -6.90 -3.62
CA SER A 287 -2.90 -6.10 -3.93
C SER A 287 -3.05 -4.66 -3.46
N MET A 288 -1.95 -3.98 -3.30
CA MET A 288 -1.89 -2.53 -3.26
C MET A 288 -1.47 -1.99 -4.62
N LEU A 289 -2.04 -0.86 -5.01
CA LEU A 289 -1.87 -0.22 -6.31
C LEU A 289 -1.56 1.26 -6.13
N TRP A 290 -0.62 1.81 -6.92
CA TRP A 290 -0.25 3.23 -6.94
C TRP A 290 0.22 3.68 -8.31
N HIS A 291 0.22 4.99 -8.56
CA HIS A 291 0.71 5.52 -9.83
C HIS A 291 2.24 5.46 -9.92
N SER A 292 2.80 5.04 -11.09
CA SER A 292 4.25 4.84 -11.30
C SER A 292 5.08 6.11 -11.07
N ARG A 293 4.52 7.31 -11.33
CA ARG A 293 5.22 8.60 -11.13
C ARG A 293 5.63 8.88 -9.67
N VAL A 294 4.96 8.24 -8.71
CA VAL A 294 5.23 8.39 -7.27
C VAL A 294 5.86 7.14 -6.67
N HIS A 295 6.42 6.26 -7.54
CA HIS A 295 6.98 4.99 -7.09
C HIS A 295 8.09 5.16 -6.05
N ASP A 296 8.97 6.13 -6.26
CA ASP A 296 10.13 6.40 -5.43
C ASP A 296 9.90 7.52 -4.39
N ASP A 297 8.66 7.99 -4.25
CA ASP A 297 8.30 8.98 -3.23
C ASP A 297 8.56 8.40 -1.82
N PRO A 298 9.43 9.04 -0.99
CA PRO A 298 9.82 8.48 0.30
C PRO A 298 8.65 8.30 1.28
N GLY A 299 7.65 9.18 1.22
CA GLY A 299 6.45 9.06 2.05
C GLY A 299 5.58 7.88 1.65
N LEU A 300 5.44 7.62 0.34
CA LEU A 300 4.71 6.45 -0.15
C LEU A 300 5.48 5.14 0.04
N LEU A 301 6.81 5.16 -0.01
CA LEU A 301 7.63 4.02 0.38
C LEU A 301 7.38 3.64 1.84
N TRP A 302 7.37 4.63 2.74
CA TRP A 302 7.03 4.44 4.14
C TRP A 302 5.59 3.91 4.32
N LEU A 303 4.60 4.50 3.64
CA LEU A 303 3.20 4.06 3.75
C LEU A 303 3.01 2.61 3.29
N ARG A 304 3.66 2.20 2.19
CA ARG A 304 3.65 0.81 1.70
C ARG A 304 4.28 -0.14 2.71
N ALA A 305 5.39 0.26 3.35
CA ALA A 305 6.01 -0.53 4.42
C ALA A 305 5.06 -0.69 5.62
N LEU A 306 4.37 0.39 6.02
CA LEU A 306 3.42 0.39 7.11
C LEU A 306 2.20 -0.50 6.82
N ILE A 307 1.71 -0.54 5.58
CA ILE A 307 0.63 -1.45 5.15
C ILE A 307 1.08 -2.90 5.28
N ARG A 308 2.32 -3.25 4.86
CA ARG A 308 2.86 -4.61 5.04
C ARG A 308 2.98 -4.99 6.51
N GLU A 309 3.46 -4.09 7.35
CA GLU A 309 3.56 -4.31 8.80
C GLU A 309 2.18 -4.56 9.43
N ALA A 310 1.17 -3.77 9.06
CA ALA A 310 -0.20 -3.95 9.52
C ALA A 310 -0.79 -5.33 9.12
N LEU A 311 -0.39 -5.86 7.97
CA LEU A 311 -0.76 -7.20 7.51
C LEU A 311 -0.05 -8.32 8.30
N ASN A 312 1.25 -8.19 8.57
CA ASN A 312 2.04 -9.19 9.28
C ASN A 312 1.52 -9.39 10.72
N LEU A 313 1.09 -8.31 11.38
CA LEU A 313 0.40 -8.39 12.67
C LEU A 313 -0.94 -9.17 12.58
N SER A 314 -1.50 -9.33 11.36
CA SER A 314 -2.72 -10.12 11.13
C SER A 314 -2.45 -11.62 11.07
N SER A 315 -1.30 -12.04 10.52
CA SER A 315 -0.94 -13.46 10.40
C SER A 315 -0.64 -14.11 11.75
N ASP A 316 0.00 -13.38 12.67
CA ASP A 316 0.32 -13.86 14.01
C ASP A 316 -0.91 -14.04 14.93
N ALA A 317 -1.96 -13.24 14.68
CA ALA A 317 -3.21 -13.35 15.45
C ALA A 317 -4.14 -14.47 14.98
N ALA A 318 -3.95 -14.98 13.75
CA ALA A 318 -4.79 -16.00 13.13
C ALA A 318 -4.25 -17.44 13.25
N GLN A 319 -3.06 -17.64 13.83
CA GLN A 319 -2.59 -18.98 14.16
C GLN A 319 -3.26 -19.43 15.46
N PRO A 320 -4.11 -20.48 15.45
CA PRO A 320 -4.59 -21.07 16.70
C PRO A 320 -3.37 -21.58 17.46
N ARG A 321 -3.15 -21.09 18.67
CA ARG A 321 -2.16 -21.65 19.60
C ARG A 321 -2.52 -23.11 19.78
N GLY A 322 -1.79 -23.98 19.09
CA GLY A 322 -1.92 -25.42 19.21
C GLY A 322 -1.76 -25.80 20.68
N SER A 323 -2.82 -26.31 21.26
CA SER A 323 -2.80 -26.94 22.57
C SER A 323 -1.83 -28.10 22.53
N VAL A 324 -0.67 -27.90 23.14
CA VAL A 324 0.25 -29.00 23.47
C VAL A 324 -0.39 -29.79 24.60
N THR A 325 -1.15 -30.80 24.24
CA THR A 325 -1.53 -31.86 25.18
C THR A 325 -0.34 -32.78 25.33
N ARG A 326 0.46 -32.52 26.36
CA ARG A 326 1.40 -33.52 26.89
C ARG A 326 0.58 -34.62 27.54
N THR A 327 0.43 -35.74 26.85
CA THR A 327 0.08 -37.01 27.49
C THR A 327 1.36 -37.69 27.93
N ASN A 328 1.64 -37.61 29.24
CA ASN A 328 2.50 -38.53 29.92
C ASN A 328 1.80 -39.90 29.98
N ALA A 329 2.42 -40.93 29.45
CA ALA A 329 2.17 -42.29 29.85
C ALA A 329 3.49 -43.01 30.01
N SER A 330 3.73 -43.33 31.23
CA SER A 330 4.86 -44.09 31.77
C SER A 330 4.72 -45.58 31.51
N ALA A 331 5.88 -46.21 31.42
CA ALA A 331 6.26 -47.54 31.95
C ALA A 331 5.82 -48.80 31.19
N GLY A 332 6.80 -49.61 30.90
CA GLY A 332 6.61 -51.06 30.87
C GLY A 332 7.57 -51.85 29.97
N ALA A 333 8.74 -52.09 30.47
CA ALA A 333 9.54 -53.32 30.41
C ALA A 333 9.40 -54.35 29.28
N GLY A 334 10.54 -54.72 28.68
CA GLY A 334 10.76 -56.16 28.54
C GLY A 334 11.30 -56.66 27.15
N ARG A 335 12.61 -56.76 27.08
CA ARG A 335 13.38 -57.91 26.54
C ARG A 335 13.13 -58.52 25.17
N LYS A 336 14.03 -58.53 24.32
CA LYS A 336 15.03 -59.57 23.90
C LYS A 336 15.44 -59.42 22.47
N ALA A 337 16.76 -59.40 22.31
CA ALA A 337 17.50 -59.50 21.09
C ALA A 337 17.33 -60.86 20.39
N ARG A 338 17.37 -60.87 19.07
CA ARG A 338 17.93 -62.00 18.30
C ARG A 338 18.58 -61.55 17.00
N LYS A 339 19.81 -61.95 16.88
CA LYS A 339 20.78 -61.73 15.77
C LYS A 339 20.50 -62.63 14.56
N VAL A 340 20.74 -62.08 13.35
CA VAL A 340 21.52 -62.57 12.21
C VAL A 340 21.05 -63.87 11.49
N PRO A 341 21.26 -64.13 10.18
CA PRO A 341 22.35 -63.62 9.32
C PRO A 341 21.99 -63.22 7.87
N VAL A 342 22.97 -62.53 7.32
CA VAL A 342 23.31 -62.29 5.92
C VAL A 342 23.32 -63.55 5.03
N ARG A 343 22.83 -63.45 3.81
CA ARG A 343 23.30 -64.29 2.67
C ARG A 343 23.23 -63.53 1.36
N THR A 344 24.40 -63.26 0.83
CA THR A 344 24.78 -62.93 -0.53
C THR A 344 24.59 -64.10 -1.49
N ARG A 345 24.19 -63.83 -2.75
CA ARG A 345 24.63 -64.46 -4.02
C ARG A 345 23.88 -63.76 -5.16
N ARG A 346 24.53 -63.02 -5.98
CA ARG A 346 25.36 -63.26 -7.17
C ARG A 346 24.59 -63.86 -8.36
N THR A 347 24.50 -63.05 -9.41
CA THR A 347 24.73 -63.20 -10.84
C THR A 347 24.00 -64.25 -11.65
N LYS A 348 23.45 -63.81 -12.78
CA LYS A 348 23.74 -64.07 -14.23
C LYS A 348 22.59 -63.49 -15.06
N VAL A 349 22.80 -62.57 -15.98
CA VAL A 349 23.32 -62.66 -17.37
C VAL A 349 22.50 -63.60 -18.24
N GLY A 350 21.96 -63.08 -19.32
CA GLY A 350 21.61 -63.79 -20.59
C GLY A 350 20.20 -63.50 -21.05
N GLU A 351 20.04 -62.88 -22.01
CA GLU A 351 19.75 -62.61 -23.42
C GLU A 351 18.80 -61.43 -23.64
#